data_0868aa570a74635dfb55a4ff9f9cdf5b
#
_entry.id   0868aa570a74635dfb55a4ff9f9cdf5b
#
_cell.length_a   1.000
_cell.length_b   1.000
_cell.length_c   1.000
_cell.angle_alpha   90.00
_cell.angle_beta   90.00
_cell.angle_gamma   90.00
#
_symmetry.space_group_name_H-M   'P 1'
#
loop_
_entity.id
_entity.type
_entity.pdbx_description
1 polymer ?
#
loop_
_entity_poly.entity_id
_entity_poly.type
_entity_poly.pdbx_seq_one_letter_code
_entity_poly.pdbx_strand_id
1 'polypeptide(L)'
;MKRILFLLLTVTFSVSLQAQVMRTEELEKYAKENYGDNWVEAAENLGSTLALDKNQSLTYTQVVECGNRTKDDLYVILNHWFTESFNDANAVIKLNDREAGVIIGKGYVPDIAAHLGGMSSYKVNITPIIKVDIKDGKIRITYTLQYYN
;
A
#
# COMPACT_ATOMS: atom_id res chain seq x y z
N MET A 1 21.96 -22.64 -24.17
CA MET A 1 22.25 -21.49 -23.31
C MET A 1 21.21 -20.37 -23.38
N LYS A 2 20.83 -19.86 -24.58
CA LYS A 2 19.81 -18.78 -24.71
C LYS A 2 18.43 -19.10 -24.09
N ARG A 3 17.94 -20.35 -24.18
CA ARG A 3 16.65 -20.78 -23.61
C ARG A 3 16.64 -20.86 -22.08
N ILE A 4 17.76 -21.19 -21.46
CA ILE A 4 17.91 -21.23 -20.01
C ILE A 4 17.97 -19.81 -19.43
N LEU A 5 18.63 -18.88 -20.15
CA LEU A 5 18.68 -17.48 -19.75
C LEU A 5 17.29 -16.81 -19.78
N PHE A 6 16.45 -17.20 -20.75
CA PHE A 6 15.08 -16.69 -20.86
C PHE A 6 14.17 -17.23 -19.74
N LEU A 7 14.36 -18.50 -19.36
CA LEU A 7 13.64 -19.12 -18.25
C LEU A 7 14.06 -18.52 -16.88
N LEU A 8 15.34 -18.22 -16.71
CA LEU A 8 15.85 -17.53 -15.52
C LEU A 8 15.31 -16.10 -15.42
N LEU A 9 15.18 -15.38 -16.56
CA LEU A 9 14.65 -14.02 -16.58
C LEU A 9 13.14 -13.98 -16.27
N THR A 10 12.38 -14.99 -16.72
CA THR A 10 10.94 -15.08 -16.41
C THR A 10 10.68 -15.45 -14.95
N VAL A 11 11.53 -16.29 -14.34
CA VAL A 11 11.41 -16.67 -12.93
C VAL A 11 11.75 -15.49 -12.01
N THR A 12 12.76 -14.69 -12.35
CA THR A 12 13.13 -13.50 -11.56
C THR A 12 12.06 -12.42 -11.62
N PHE A 13 11.30 -12.30 -12.72
CA PHE A 13 10.23 -11.32 -12.85
C PHE A 13 8.99 -11.71 -12.03
N SER A 14 8.67 -13.00 -11.92
CA SER A 14 7.55 -13.48 -11.13
C SER A 14 7.80 -13.40 -9.61
N VAL A 15 9.03 -13.57 -9.16
CA VAL A 15 9.40 -13.46 -7.74
C VAL A 15 9.28 -11.99 -7.26
N SER A 16 9.66 -11.02 -8.10
CA SER A 16 9.59 -9.61 -7.72
C SER A 16 8.14 -9.07 -7.61
N LEU A 17 7.18 -9.67 -8.31
CA LEU A 17 5.78 -9.31 -8.15
C LEU A 17 5.19 -9.83 -6.82
N GLN A 18 5.51 -11.05 -6.45
CA GLN A 18 5.03 -11.64 -5.19
C GLN A 18 5.61 -10.94 -3.96
N ALA A 19 6.83 -10.41 -4.06
CA ALA A 19 7.49 -9.68 -2.98
C ALA A 19 6.82 -8.35 -2.64
N GLN A 20 6.09 -7.75 -3.60
CA GLN A 20 5.38 -6.48 -3.43
C GLN A 20 3.90 -6.64 -3.00
N VAL A 21 3.42 -7.87 -2.90
CA VAL A 21 2.04 -8.15 -2.54
C VAL A 21 1.79 -7.78 -1.08
N MET A 22 0.78 -6.97 -0.84
CA MET A 22 0.28 -6.71 0.50
C MET A 22 -0.47 -7.95 1.03
N ARG A 23 -0.27 -8.27 2.30
CA ARG A 23 -0.95 -9.39 2.96
C ARG A 23 -2.42 -9.04 3.15
N THR A 24 -3.29 -9.63 2.34
CA THR A 24 -4.74 -9.38 2.36
C THR A 24 -5.39 -9.80 3.67
N GLU A 25 -4.92 -10.87 4.31
CA GLU A 25 -5.42 -11.33 5.61
C GLU A 25 -5.23 -10.29 6.71
N GLU A 26 -4.11 -9.58 6.71
CA GLU A 26 -3.84 -8.50 7.66
C GLU A 26 -4.75 -7.29 7.42
N LEU A 27 -5.05 -6.97 6.16
CA LEU A 27 -5.99 -5.91 5.80
C LEU A 27 -7.42 -6.22 6.24
N GLU A 28 -7.90 -7.44 6.00
CA GLU A 28 -9.23 -7.86 6.45
C GLU A 28 -9.33 -7.85 7.97
N LYS A 29 -8.30 -8.34 8.66
CA LYS A 29 -8.24 -8.33 10.11
C LYS A 29 -8.30 -6.89 10.65
N TYR A 30 -7.46 -6.00 10.11
CA TYR A 30 -7.45 -4.59 10.48
C TYR A 30 -8.81 -3.92 10.21
N ALA A 31 -9.43 -4.17 9.06
CA ALA A 31 -10.71 -3.62 8.71
C ALA A 31 -11.82 -4.09 9.67
N LYS A 32 -11.88 -5.37 9.99
CA LYS A 32 -12.83 -5.94 10.95
C LYS A 32 -12.62 -5.43 12.38
N GLU A 33 -11.36 -5.31 12.82
CA GLU A 33 -11.04 -4.80 14.17
C GLU A 33 -11.40 -3.32 14.36
N ASN A 34 -11.24 -2.49 13.32
CA ASN A 34 -11.46 -1.05 13.44
C ASN A 34 -12.85 -0.58 12.99
N TYR A 35 -13.49 -1.29 12.07
CA TYR A 35 -14.77 -0.89 11.49
C TYR A 35 -15.89 -1.92 11.69
N GLY A 36 -15.58 -3.09 12.28
CA GLY A 36 -16.53 -4.17 12.47
C GLY A 36 -17.13 -4.66 11.14
N ASP A 37 -18.41 -5.03 11.18
CA ASP A 37 -19.12 -5.49 9.97
C ASP A 37 -19.47 -4.35 8.99
N ASN A 38 -19.26 -3.09 9.41
CA ASN A 38 -19.54 -1.89 8.60
C ASN A 38 -18.34 -1.40 7.77
N TRP A 39 -17.28 -2.20 7.65
CA TRP A 39 -16.09 -1.80 6.90
C TRP A 39 -16.37 -1.47 5.42
N VAL A 40 -17.40 -2.08 4.82
CA VAL A 40 -17.84 -1.79 3.45
C VAL A 40 -18.39 -0.37 3.37
N GLU A 41 -19.26 0.03 4.32
CA GLU A 41 -19.79 1.40 4.41
C GLU A 41 -18.68 2.43 4.67
N ALA A 42 -17.69 2.07 5.50
CA ALA A 42 -16.52 2.90 5.73
C ALA A 42 -15.69 3.09 4.44
N ALA A 43 -15.56 2.05 3.63
CA ALA A 43 -14.87 2.12 2.34
C ALA A 43 -15.61 2.97 1.31
N GLU A 44 -16.95 2.92 1.27
CA GLU A 44 -17.79 3.78 0.43
C GLU A 44 -17.69 5.24 0.85
N ASN A 45 -17.68 5.53 2.15
CA ASN A 45 -17.49 6.87 2.69
C ASN A 45 -16.09 7.41 2.37
N LEU A 46 -15.07 6.57 2.39
CA LEU A 46 -13.72 6.93 1.97
C LEU A 46 -13.69 7.33 0.48
N GLY A 47 -14.43 6.63 -0.36
CA GLY A 47 -14.57 6.95 -1.79
C GLY A 47 -15.07 8.38 -2.04
N SER A 48 -15.92 8.92 -1.18
CA SER A 48 -16.43 10.28 -1.28
C SER A 48 -15.38 11.37 -0.94
N THR A 49 -14.32 11.01 -0.24
CA THR A 49 -13.24 11.94 0.18
C THR A 49 -12.00 11.86 -0.71
N LEU A 50 -11.98 10.93 -1.67
CA LEU A 50 -10.89 10.80 -2.62
C LEU A 50 -10.93 11.94 -3.64
N ALA A 51 -9.78 12.60 -3.84
CA ALA A 51 -9.62 13.67 -4.81
C ALA A 51 -8.63 13.28 -5.90
N LEU A 52 -8.88 13.77 -7.11
CA LEU A 52 -7.88 13.71 -8.18
C LEU A 52 -6.83 14.80 -7.95
N ASP A 53 -5.56 14.41 -7.98
CA ASP A 53 -4.45 15.35 -7.97
C ASP A 53 -4.25 16.02 -9.34
N LYS A 54 -3.27 16.95 -9.43
CA LYS A 54 -2.93 17.64 -10.68
C LYS A 54 -2.52 16.72 -11.84
N ASN A 55 -2.16 15.47 -11.55
CA ASN A 55 -1.80 14.45 -12.54
C ASN A 55 -2.98 13.50 -12.83
N GLN A 56 -4.18 13.84 -12.35
CA GLN A 56 -5.38 13.00 -12.43
C GLN A 56 -5.25 11.64 -11.72
N SER A 57 -4.33 11.54 -10.75
CA SER A 57 -4.19 10.38 -9.90
C SER A 57 -5.10 10.52 -8.69
N LEU A 58 -5.76 9.42 -8.34
CA LEU A 58 -6.59 9.37 -7.14
C LEU A 58 -5.69 9.45 -5.90
N THR A 59 -5.81 10.52 -5.13
CA THR A 59 -4.95 10.78 -3.99
C THR A 59 -5.77 11.00 -2.73
N TYR A 60 -5.36 10.36 -1.65
CA TYR A 60 -5.88 10.55 -0.30
C TYR A 60 -4.75 10.95 0.64
N THR A 61 -5.00 11.95 1.46
CA THR A 61 -4.02 12.43 2.45
C THR A 61 -4.65 12.50 3.82
N GLN A 62 -3.99 11.91 4.81
CA GLN A 62 -4.40 11.94 6.20
C GLN A 62 -3.25 12.35 7.10
N VAL A 63 -3.54 13.18 8.09
CA VAL A 63 -2.63 13.48 9.21
C VAL A 63 -3.09 12.71 10.43
N VAL A 64 -2.17 12.01 11.07
CA VAL A 64 -2.42 11.25 12.28
C VAL A 64 -1.57 11.84 13.40
N GLU A 65 -2.22 12.27 14.48
CA GLU A 65 -1.56 12.73 15.69
C GLU A 65 -1.09 11.53 16.52
N CYS A 66 0.19 11.52 16.87
CA CYS A 66 0.86 10.40 17.52
C CYS A 66 1.30 10.72 18.97
N GLY A 67 0.75 11.77 19.56
CA GLY A 67 1.05 12.20 20.92
C GLY A 67 2.51 12.63 21.08
N ASN A 68 3.16 12.17 22.16
CA ASN A 68 4.52 12.58 22.50
C ASN A 68 5.62 11.72 21.86
N ARG A 69 5.30 10.98 20.80
CA ARG A 69 6.29 10.14 20.11
C ARG A 69 7.26 11.00 19.32
N THR A 70 8.54 10.67 19.42
CA THR A 70 9.56 11.35 18.61
C THR A 70 9.49 10.91 17.15
N LYS A 71 10.06 11.71 16.27
CA LYS A 71 10.23 11.36 14.85
C LYS A 71 10.95 10.01 14.69
N ASP A 72 11.97 9.75 15.50
CA ASP A 72 12.73 8.51 15.46
C ASP A 72 11.91 7.29 15.88
N ASP A 73 11.08 7.41 16.91
CA ASP A 73 10.18 6.33 17.33
C ASP A 73 9.17 6.01 16.22
N LEU A 74 8.57 7.05 15.65
CA LEU A 74 7.61 6.90 14.56
C LEU A 74 8.26 6.30 13.32
N TYR A 75 9.50 6.68 13.01
CA TYR A 75 10.24 6.12 11.90
C TYR A 75 10.46 4.60 12.05
N VAL A 76 10.84 4.14 13.25
CA VAL A 76 11.00 2.71 13.55
C VAL A 76 9.68 1.96 13.42
N ILE A 77 8.60 2.50 14.01
CA ILE A 77 7.26 1.91 13.96
C ILE A 77 6.78 1.75 12.51
N LEU A 78 6.99 2.77 11.68
CA LEU A 78 6.56 2.73 10.28
C LEU A 78 7.37 1.75 9.44
N ASN A 79 8.68 1.65 9.66
CA ASN A 79 9.48 0.62 8.99
C ASN A 79 9.03 -0.79 9.39
N HIS A 80 8.69 -0.99 10.66
CA HIS A 80 8.13 -2.26 11.14
C HIS A 80 6.80 -2.56 10.45
N TRP A 81 5.90 -1.56 10.38
CA TRP A 81 4.63 -1.71 9.67
C TRP A 81 4.82 -2.13 8.21
N PHE A 82 5.75 -1.50 7.48
CA PHE A 82 6.05 -1.91 6.10
C PHE A 82 6.54 -3.37 6.05
N THR A 83 7.34 -3.80 7.03
CA THR A 83 7.87 -5.16 7.08
C THR A 83 6.78 -6.20 7.34
N GLU A 84 5.78 -5.86 8.15
CA GLU A 84 4.67 -6.75 8.46
C GLU A 84 3.59 -6.76 7.37
N SER A 85 3.33 -5.58 6.77
CA SER A 85 2.25 -5.42 5.79
C SER A 85 2.57 -5.99 4.41
N PHE A 86 3.84 -6.14 4.07
CA PHE A 86 4.27 -6.63 2.76
C PHE A 86 5.15 -7.87 2.88
N ASN A 87 5.09 -8.75 1.88
CA ASN A 87 5.91 -9.97 1.85
C ASN A 87 7.41 -9.68 1.83
N ASP A 88 7.82 -8.59 1.14
CA ASP A 88 9.18 -8.10 1.12
C ASP A 88 9.19 -6.56 1.17
N ALA A 89 9.49 -6.02 2.34
CA ALA A 89 9.56 -4.58 2.56
C ALA A 89 10.66 -3.91 1.71
N ASN A 90 11.77 -4.60 1.46
CA ASN A 90 12.87 -4.07 0.65
C ASN A 90 12.45 -3.89 -0.81
N ALA A 91 11.61 -4.77 -1.33
CA ALA A 91 11.04 -4.63 -2.67
C ALA A 91 10.01 -3.50 -2.76
N VAL A 92 9.31 -3.20 -1.67
CA VAL A 92 8.27 -2.17 -1.59
C VAL A 92 8.85 -0.79 -1.34
N ILE A 93 9.76 -0.65 -0.38
CA ILE A 93 10.32 0.64 0.01
C ILE A 93 11.22 1.17 -1.12
N LYS A 94 10.88 2.36 -1.63
CA LYS A 94 11.59 3.04 -2.72
C LYS A 94 12.45 4.20 -2.23
N LEU A 95 12.07 4.80 -1.11
CA LEU A 95 12.82 5.82 -0.41
C LEU A 95 12.65 5.61 1.10
N ASN A 96 13.75 5.65 1.83
CA ASN A 96 13.75 5.53 3.28
C ASN A 96 14.78 6.49 3.86
N ASP A 97 14.36 7.73 4.09
CA ASP A 97 15.23 8.82 4.56
C ASP A 97 14.85 9.21 5.98
N ARG A 98 15.68 8.78 6.95
CA ARG A 98 15.47 9.06 8.37
C ARG A 98 15.68 10.55 8.70
N GLU A 99 16.67 11.19 8.06
CA GLU A 99 16.97 12.59 8.35
C GLU A 99 15.88 13.51 7.85
N ALA A 100 15.39 13.29 6.63
CA ALA A 100 14.24 13.99 6.09
C ALA A 100 12.92 13.59 6.77
N GLY A 101 12.87 12.43 7.43
CA GLY A 101 11.66 11.86 8.00
C GLY A 101 10.64 11.46 6.94
N VAL A 102 11.10 10.78 5.89
CA VAL A 102 10.25 10.38 4.77
C VAL A 102 10.45 8.91 4.43
N ILE A 103 9.35 8.19 4.30
CA ILE A 103 9.33 6.84 3.74
C ILE A 103 8.38 6.83 2.55
N ILE A 104 8.81 6.27 1.42
CA ILE A 104 7.96 6.07 0.24
C ILE A 104 7.99 4.60 -0.14
N GLY A 105 6.81 3.97 -0.14
CA GLY A 105 6.61 2.61 -0.60
C GLY A 105 5.76 2.56 -1.86
N LYS A 106 6.00 1.56 -2.71
CA LYS A 106 5.16 1.22 -3.86
C LYS A 106 4.80 -0.26 -3.73
N GLY A 107 3.57 -0.51 -3.33
CA GLY A 107 3.05 -1.86 -3.11
C GLY A 107 2.20 -2.36 -4.28
N TYR A 108 1.73 -3.59 -4.15
CA TYR A 108 0.73 -4.19 -5.01
C TYR A 108 -0.32 -4.84 -4.12
N VAL A 109 -1.58 -4.49 -4.33
CA VAL A 109 -2.73 -5.03 -3.58
C VAL A 109 -3.64 -5.75 -4.58
N PRO A 110 -3.68 -7.10 -4.54
CA PRO A 110 -4.55 -7.88 -5.41
C PRO A 110 -5.98 -7.89 -4.91
N ASP A 111 -6.89 -8.17 -5.83
CA ASP A 111 -8.27 -8.56 -5.56
C ASP A 111 -9.05 -7.58 -4.66
N ILE A 112 -8.80 -6.26 -4.77
CA ILE A 112 -9.52 -5.24 -3.99
C ILE A 112 -11.01 -5.17 -4.35
N ALA A 113 -11.38 -5.59 -5.54
CA ALA A 113 -12.75 -5.77 -5.98
C ALA A 113 -12.82 -6.91 -7.00
N ALA A 114 -13.95 -7.61 -7.03
CA ALA A 114 -14.22 -8.63 -8.00
C ALA A 114 -15.68 -8.57 -8.45
N HIS A 115 -15.92 -8.80 -9.73
CA HIS A 115 -17.26 -9.07 -10.26
C HIS A 115 -17.33 -10.49 -10.79
N LEU A 116 -18.26 -11.25 -10.26
CA LEU A 116 -18.56 -12.62 -10.69
C LEU A 116 -20.00 -12.65 -11.20
N GLY A 117 -20.20 -12.61 -12.51
CA GLY A 117 -21.55 -12.64 -13.05
C GLY A 117 -21.61 -13.03 -14.52
N GLY A 118 -22.56 -13.90 -14.86
CA GLY A 118 -22.93 -14.25 -16.20
C GLY A 118 -21.78 -14.62 -17.12
N MET A 119 -21.56 -13.83 -18.17
CA MET A 119 -20.52 -14.06 -19.17
C MET A 119 -19.23 -13.28 -18.91
N SER A 120 -19.12 -12.52 -17.83
CA SER A 120 -17.91 -11.75 -17.51
C SER A 120 -17.52 -11.89 -16.05
N SER A 121 -16.23 -12.11 -15.82
CA SER A 121 -15.63 -12.01 -14.48
C SER A 121 -14.39 -11.11 -14.58
N TYR A 122 -14.24 -10.19 -13.63
CA TYR A 122 -13.02 -9.39 -13.53
C TYR A 122 -12.62 -9.20 -12.09
N LYS A 123 -11.33 -9.00 -11.88
CA LYS A 123 -10.73 -8.65 -10.60
C LYS A 123 -10.01 -7.31 -10.76
N VAL A 124 -10.06 -6.50 -9.73
CA VAL A 124 -9.37 -5.21 -9.70
C VAL A 124 -8.18 -5.30 -8.77
N ASN A 125 -7.02 -4.98 -9.29
CA ASN A 125 -5.78 -4.90 -8.54
C ASN A 125 -5.30 -3.45 -8.55
N ILE A 126 -4.62 -3.02 -7.49
CA ILE A 126 -4.08 -1.66 -7.41
C ILE A 126 -2.59 -1.68 -7.09
N THR A 127 -1.91 -0.66 -7.57
CA THR A 127 -0.50 -0.42 -7.24
C THR A 127 -0.38 0.96 -6.59
N PRO A 128 -0.59 1.03 -5.27
CA PRO A 128 -0.51 2.28 -4.54
C PRO A 128 0.93 2.75 -4.34
N ILE A 129 1.11 4.07 -4.33
CA ILE A 129 2.26 4.71 -3.71
C ILE A 129 1.82 5.21 -2.34
N ILE A 130 2.54 4.79 -1.30
CA ILE A 130 2.33 5.21 0.07
C ILE A 130 3.52 6.08 0.47
N LYS A 131 3.28 7.38 0.63
CA LYS A 131 4.27 8.32 1.15
C LYS A 131 3.92 8.66 2.58
N VAL A 132 4.89 8.54 3.48
CA VAL A 132 4.75 8.96 4.87
C VAL A 132 5.78 10.04 5.17
N ASP A 133 5.30 11.24 5.55
CA ASP A 133 6.11 12.32 6.10
C ASP A 133 6.00 12.27 7.63
N ILE A 134 7.12 12.23 8.33
CA ILE A 134 7.23 11.98 9.77
C ILE A 134 7.78 13.21 10.47
N LYS A 135 7.10 13.66 11.53
CA LYS A 135 7.55 14.70 12.44
C LYS A 135 7.30 14.27 13.88
N ASP A 136 7.89 14.96 14.83
CA ASP A 136 7.58 14.74 16.25
C ASP A 136 6.08 14.89 16.48
N GLY A 137 5.49 13.89 17.13
CA GLY A 137 4.08 13.86 17.51
C GLY A 137 3.08 13.60 16.38
N LYS A 138 3.48 13.49 15.12
CA LYS A 138 2.55 13.30 14.00
C LYS A 138 3.16 12.72 12.74
N ILE A 139 2.32 12.06 11.97
CA ILE A 139 2.65 11.60 10.61
C ILE A 139 1.62 12.12 9.62
N ARG A 140 2.05 12.31 8.37
CA ARG A 140 1.16 12.58 7.24
C ARG A 140 1.33 11.45 6.25
N ILE A 141 0.26 10.71 6.01
CA ILE A 141 0.20 9.62 5.05
C ILE A 141 -0.45 10.17 3.78
N THR A 142 0.22 10.03 2.66
CA THR A 142 -0.33 10.31 1.34
C THR A 142 -0.38 9.02 0.55
N TYR A 143 -1.57 8.62 0.17
CA TYR A 143 -1.85 7.42 -0.60
C TYR A 143 -2.24 7.83 -2.01
N THR A 144 -1.52 7.36 -3.02
CA THR A 144 -1.77 7.72 -4.43
C THR A 144 -1.94 6.45 -5.25
N LEU A 145 -3.07 6.34 -5.94
CA LEU A 145 -3.32 5.28 -6.91
C LEU A 145 -2.84 5.74 -8.29
N GLN A 146 -1.80 5.08 -8.80
CA GLN A 146 -1.27 5.37 -10.13
C GLN A 146 -1.87 4.49 -11.22
N TYR A 147 -2.18 3.23 -10.88
CA TYR A 147 -2.69 2.23 -11.82
C TYR A 147 -3.70 1.32 -11.13
N TYR A 148 -4.74 0.98 -11.88
CA TYR A 148 -5.67 -0.12 -11.60
C TYR A 148 -5.72 -1.01 -12.84
N ASN A 149 -5.69 -2.31 -12.66
CA ASN A 149 -5.78 -3.32 -13.73
C ASN A 149 -6.88 -4.32 -13.39
#